data_a5b76d40644e6e6858177e1e15909cd9
#
_entry.id   a5b76d40644e6e6858177e1e15909cd9
#
_cell.length_a   1.000
_cell.length_b   1.000
_cell.length_c   1.000
_cell.angle_alpha   90.00
_cell.angle_beta   90.00
_cell.angle_gamma   90.00
#
_symmetry.space_group_name_H-M   'P 1'
#
loop_
_entity.id
_entity.type
_entity.pdbx_description
1 polymer ?
#
loop_
_entity_poly.entity_id
_entity_poly.type
_entity_poly.pdbx_seq_one_letter_code
_entity_poly.pdbx_strand_id
1 'polypeptide(L)'
;PTKTIIAGNVVTADMTQELILSGTDIVKVGIGPGSVCTTRIQTGVGYPQLSAVIECADAAHGLGAHIIADGGCACPGDVAKGFGAGADFVMLGGMLAGHDEGKGKLIKTNGQKYIEFYGSSSDVANKKHYGGLSDYRSSEGRTVRVKYRGKIKDTIFNILGGVRSSCTYVGAP
;
A
#
# COMPACT_ATOMS: atom_id res chain seq x y z
N PRO A 1 15.72 -7.57 -19.54
CA PRO A 1 16.05 -8.05 -18.18
C PRO A 1 15.47 -9.43 -17.95
N THR A 2 16.14 -10.24 -17.13
CA THR A 2 15.68 -11.60 -16.79
C THR A 2 14.78 -11.62 -15.55
N LYS A 3 14.47 -10.45 -14.99
CA LYS A 3 13.67 -10.27 -13.76
C LYS A 3 12.53 -9.31 -14.02
N THR A 4 11.39 -9.55 -13.38
CA THR A 4 10.25 -8.63 -13.37
C THR A 4 10.62 -7.32 -12.68
N ILE A 5 10.37 -6.21 -13.36
CA ILE A 5 10.64 -4.86 -12.87
C ILE A 5 9.35 -4.25 -12.35
N ILE A 6 9.38 -3.81 -11.10
CA ILE A 6 8.31 -3.05 -10.46
C ILE A 6 8.80 -1.63 -10.22
N ALA A 7 8.12 -0.62 -10.73
CA ALA A 7 8.47 0.78 -10.55
C ALA A 7 7.26 1.61 -10.07
N GLY A 8 7.52 2.77 -9.49
CA GLY A 8 6.51 3.71 -8.97
C GLY A 8 7.05 4.52 -7.78
N ASN A 9 6.20 5.26 -7.07
CA ASN A 9 4.75 5.31 -7.24
C ASN A 9 4.32 6.44 -8.17
N VAL A 10 3.28 6.19 -8.93
CA VAL A 10 2.62 7.15 -9.81
C VAL A 10 1.12 7.20 -9.53
N VAL A 11 0.39 8.18 -10.09
CA VAL A 11 -1.06 8.32 -9.91
C VAL A 11 -1.79 8.77 -11.18
N THR A 12 -1.11 8.84 -12.32
CA THR A 12 -1.68 9.29 -13.60
C THR A 12 -1.46 8.26 -14.69
N ALA A 13 -2.37 8.23 -15.66
CA ALA A 13 -2.25 7.38 -16.86
C ALA A 13 -0.95 7.66 -17.64
N ASP A 14 -0.61 8.94 -17.85
CA ASP A 14 0.58 9.35 -18.61
C ASP A 14 1.86 8.79 -18.00
N MET A 15 2.06 8.96 -16.66
CA MET A 15 3.25 8.42 -15.99
C MET A 15 3.27 6.89 -15.93
N THR A 16 2.10 6.25 -15.89
CA THR A 16 1.99 4.79 -16.00
C THR A 16 2.49 4.32 -17.36
N GLN A 17 2.05 4.94 -18.43
CA GLN A 17 2.50 4.63 -19.80
C GLN A 17 4.02 4.87 -19.96
N GLU A 18 4.53 5.99 -19.48
CA GLU A 18 5.95 6.34 -19.55
C GLU A 18 6.82 5.28 -18.89
N LEU A 19 6.46 4.81 -17.68
CA LEU A 19 7.18 3.75 -16.99
C LEU A 19 7.15 2.42 -17.76
N ILE A 20 6.00 2.04 -18.31
CA ILE A 20 5.83 0.79 -19.07
C ILE A 20 6.66 0.85 -20.35
N LEU A 21 6.58 1.93 -21.11
CA LEU A 21 7.38 2.13 -22.33
C LEU A 21 8.88 2.16 -22.04
N SER A 22 9.28 2.52 -20.83
CA SER A 22 10.66 2.45 -20.35
C SER A 22 11.09 1.05 -19.90
N GLY A 23 10.20 0.03 -19.96
CA GLY A 23 10.51 -1.36 -19.66
C GLY A 23 10.06 -1.86 -18.27
N THR A 24 9.13 -1.18 -17.63
CA THR A 24 8.51 -1.63 -16.37
C THR A 24 7.41 -2.65 -16.66
N ASP A 25 7.42 -3.78 -15.95
CA ASP A 25 6.40 -4.83 -16.07
C ASP A 25 5.18 -4.55 -15.19
N ILE A 26 5.39 -3.99 -14.00
CA ILE A 26 4.34 -3.72 -13.01
C ILE A 26 4.51 -2.32 -12.44
N VAL A 27 3.49 -1.48 -12.56
CA VAL A 27 3.52 -0.11 -12.04
C VAL A 27 2.82 -0.03 -10.68
N LYS A 28 3.50 0.56 -9.70
CA LYS A 28 2.94 0.76 -8.36
C LYS A 28 2.24 2.11 -8.26
N VAL A 29 0.95 2.09 -7.94
CA VAL A 29 0.02 3.22 -8.00
C VAL A 29 -0.38 3.67 -6.60
N GLY A 30 -0.16 4.95 -6.31
CA GLY A 30 -0.59 5.59 -5.07
C GLY A 30 0.41 6.57 -4.50
N ILE A 31 -0.03 7.80 -4.23
CA ILE A 31 0.74 8.84 -3.53
C ILE A 31 -0.06 9.33 -2.34
N GLY A 32 0.42 9.00 -1.15
CA GLY A 32 -0.15 9.43 0.11
C GLY A 32 -1.41 8.74 0.62
N PRO A 33 -1.90 7.58 0.09
CA PRO A 33 -3.11 6.96 0.60
C PRO A 33 -2.90 6.13 1.86
N GLY A 34 -1.66 5.79 2.23
CA GLY A 34 -1.34 4.94 3.37
C GLY A 34 -1.74 5.56 4.71
N SER A 35 -2.18 4.73 5.67
CA SER A 35 -2.66 5.17 6.98
C SER A 35 -1.62 5.90 7.84
N VAL A 36 -0.35 5.64 7.61
CA VAL A 36 0.79 6.30 8.30
C VAL A 36 1.58 7.24 7.39
N CYS A 37 1.09 7.44 6.15
CA CYS A 37 1.67 8.39 5.21
C CYS A 37 1.25 9.82 5.54
N THR A 38 2.19 10.76 5.46
CA THR A 38 1.95 12.20 5.66
C THR A 38 2.29 13.03 4.43
N THR A 39 2.58 12.42 3.29
CA THR A 39 2.94 13.09 2.04
C THR A 39 1.92 14.18 1.67
N ARG A 40 0.63 13.86 1.71
CA ARG A 40 -0.44 14.82 1.35
C ARG A 40 -0.47 16.05 2.28
N ILE A 41 -0.13 15.86 3.55
CA ILE A 41 -0.06 16.96 4.54
C ILE A 41 1.22 17.78 4.32
N GLN A 42 2.34 17.11 4.09
CA GLN A 42 3.65 17.76 3.99
C GLN A 42 3.87 18.48 2.64
N THR A 43 3.32 17.93 1.57
CA THR A 43 3.62 18.40 0.20
C THR A 43 2.40 18.97 -0.53
N GLY A 44 1.18 18.71 -0.03
CA GLY A 44 -0.07 18.99 -0.76
C GLY A 44 -0.31 18.09 -1.97
N VAL A 45 0.60 17.15 -2.24
CA VAL A 45 0.52 16.25 -3.39
C VAL A 45 -0.22 14.96 -3.02
N GLY A 46 -1.13 14.53 -3.90
CA GLY A 46 -1.89 13.29 -3.76
C GLY A 46 -2.99 13.19 -4.80
N TYR A 47 -3.58 12.00 -4.89
CA TYR A 47 -4.70 11.73 -5.79
C TYR A 47 -5.66 10.76 -5.08
N PRO A 48 -7.00 10.86 -5.27
CA PRO A 48 -7.94 9.87 -4.74
C PRO A 48 -7.58 8.47 -5.24
N GLN A 49 -7.31 7.55 -4.31
CA GLN A 49 -6.67 6.27 -4.66
C GLN A 49 -7.49 5.44 -5.64
N LEU A 50 -8.81 5.35 -5.46
CA LEU A 50 -9.66 4.55 -6.37
C LEU A 50 -9.65 5.11 -7.80
N SER A 51 -9.69 6.43 -7.96
CA SER A 51 -9.59 7.09 -9.26
C SER A 51 -8.23 6.84 -9.92
N ALA A 52 -7.14 6.96 -9.14
CA ALA A 52 -5.80 6.65 -9.63
C ALA A 52 -5.68 5.21 -10.12
N VAL A 53 -6.25 4.25 -9.36
CA VAL A 53 -6.23 2.82 -9.75
C VAL A 53 -6.97 2.61 -11.07
N ILE A 54 -8.17 3.18 -11.23
CA ILE A 54 -8.97 3.03 -12.47
C ILE A 54 -8.20 3.57 -13.68
N GLU A 55 -7.68 4.80 -13.58
CA GLU A 55 -6.97 5.46 -14.68
C GLU A 55 -5.66 4.74 -15.04
N CYS A 56 -4.88 4.34 -14.03
CA CYS A 56 -3.61 3.66 -14.25
C CYS A 56 -3.79 2.22 -14.72
N ALA A 57 -4.86 1.51 -14.28
CA ALA A 57 -5.18 0.16 -14.76
C ALA A 57 -5.53 0.17 -16.24
N ASP A 58 -6.38 1.10 -16.68
CA ASP A 58 -6.75 1.24 -18.08
C ASP A 58 -5.50 1.47 -18.95
N ALA A 59 -4.62 2.39 -18.54
CA ALA A 59 -3.39 2.66 -19.25
C ALA A 59 -2.42 1.47 -19.29
N ALA A 60 -2.25 0.75 -18.17
CA ALA A 60 -1.33 -0.37 -18.07
C ALA A 60 -1.82 -1.58 -18.88
N HIS A 61 -3.09 -1.93 -18.76
CA HIS A 61 -3.68 -3.06 -19.45
C HIS A 61 -3.71 -2.83 -20.97
N GLY A 62 -3.94 -1.59 -21.42
CA GLY A 62 -3.84 -1.21 -22.84
C GLY A 62 -2.44 -1.45 -23.44
N LEU A 63 -1.41 -1.48 -22.61
CA LEU A 63 -0.01 -1.76 -22.99
C LEU A 63 0.46 -3.18 -22.62
N GLY A 64 -0.43 -4.04 -22.10
CA GLY A 64 -0.11 -5.42 -21.71
C GLY A 64 0.72 -5.54 -20.43
N ALA A 65 0.74 -4.50 -19.59
CA ALA A 65 1.42 -4.47 -18.29
C ALA A 65 0.41 -4.56 -17.13
N HIS A 66 0.90 -4.52 -15.89
CA HIS A 66 0.12 -4.70 -14.67
C HIS A 66 0.29 -3.54 -13.70
N ILE A 67 -0.65 -3.43 -12.74
CA ILE A 67 -0.55 -2.45 -11.65
C ILE A 67 -0.70 -3.07 -10.26
N ILE A 68 -0.07 -2.41 -9.27
CA ILE A 68 -0.27 -2.65 -7.84
C ILE A 68 -0.99 -1.44 -7.26
N ALA A 69 -2.18 -1.60 -6.70
CA ALA A 69 -2.81 -0.57 -5.88
C ALA A 69 -2.12 -0.53 -4.51
N ASP A 70 -1.35 0.55 -4.24
CA ASP A 70 -0.52 0.68 -3.05
C ASP A 70 -1.12 1.65 -2.04
N GLY A 71 -1.67 1.12 -0.96
CA GLY A 71 -2.20 1.86 0.18
C GLY A 71 -3.69 2.23 0.08
N GLY A 72 -4.21 2.76 1.19
CA GLY A 72 -5.60 3.21 1.30
C GLY A 72 -6.58 2.13 1.74
N CYS A 73 -6.20 0.86 1.83
CA CYS A 73 -7.06 -0.21 2.32
C CYS A 73 -7.07 -0.26 3.86
N ALA A 74 -8.26 -0.17 4.45
CA ALA A 74 -8.51 -0.28 5.89
C ALA A 74 -9.34 -1.51 6.27
N CYS A 75 -10.09 -2.09 5.32
CA CYS A 75 -10.94 -3.26 5.50
C CYS A 75 -10.92 -4.16 4.25
N PRO A 76 -11.43 -5.42 4.35
CA PRO A 76 -11.50 -6.33 3.20
C PRO A 76 -12.24 -5.77 2.00
N GLY A 77 -13.30 -4.97 2.23
CA GLY A 77 -14.05 -4.33 1.16
C GLY A 77 -13.24 -3.33 0.33
N ASP A 78 -12.22 -2.68 0.93
CA ASP A 78 -11.34 -1.80 0.18
C ASP A 78 -10.40 -2.60 -0.73
N VAL A 79 -9.97 -3.78 -0.30
CA VAL A 79 -9.19 -4.71 -1.12
C VAL A 79 -10.02 -5.16 -2.33
N ALA A 80 -11.28 -5.55 -2.10
CA ALA A 80 -12.20 -5.93 -3.18
C ALA A 80 -12.43 -4.79 -4.17
N LYS A 81 -12.59 -3.55 -3.69
CA LYS A 81 -12.69 -2.36 -4.56
C LYS A 81 -11.43 -2.13 -5.38
N GLY A 82 -10.24 -2.36 -4.80
CA GLY A 82 -8.98 -2.26 -5.53
C GLY A 82 -8.96 -3.20 -6.73
N PHE A 83 -9.33 -4.46 -6.55
CA PHE A 83 -9.45 -5.42 -7.65
C PHE A 83 -10.57 -5.05 -8.63
N GLY A 84 -11.74 -4.64 -8.14
CA GLY A 84 -12.85 -4.19 -8.97
C GLY A 84 -12.55 -2.93 -9.79
N ALA A 85 -11.60 -2.12 -9.35
CA ALA A 85 -11.09 -0.96 -10.08
C ALA A 85 -10.01 -1.31 -11.13
N GLY A 86 -9.65 -2.59 -11.26
CA GLY A 86 -8.69 -3.08 -12.25
C GLY A 86 -7.27 -3.32 -11.73
N ALA A 87 -7.02 -3.23 -10.42
CA ALA A 87 -5.71 -3.60 -9.89
C ALA A 87 -5.44 -5.10 -10.02
N ASP A 88 -4.28 -5.49 -10.54
CA ASP A 88 -3.84 -6.88 -10.59
C ASP A 88 -3.33 -7.35 -9.21
N PHE A 89 -2.80 -6.43 -8.45
CA PHE A 89 -2.28 -6.65 -7.09
C PHE A 89 -2.69 -5.52 -6.16
N VAL A 90 -2.82 -5.84 -4.86
CA VAL A 90 -3.08 -4.84 -3.81
C VAL A 90 -1.99 -4.94 -2.75
N MET A 91 -1.30 -3.83 -2.48
CA MET A 91 -0.28 -3.76 -1.44
C MET A 91 -0.89 -3.28 -0.12
N LEU A 92 -0.69 -4.07 0.92
CA LEU A 92 -1.26 -3.84 2.24
C LEU A 92 -0.16 -3.53 3.26
N GLY A 93 -0.35 -2.44 4.01
CA GLY A 93 0.51 -2.06 5.14
C GLY A 93 -0.22 -2.17 6.48
N GLY A 94 -1.06 -1.18 6.79
CA GLY A 94 -1.74 -1.07 8.08
C GLY A 94 -2.66 -2.23 8.43
N MET A 95 -3.30 -2.86 7.46
CA MET A 95 -4.14 -4.04 7.69
C MET A 95 -3.35 -5.23 8.23
N LEU A 96 -2.07 -5.36 7.88
CA LEU A 96 -1.18 -6.42 8.31
C LEU A 96 -0.29 -6.02 9.51
N ALA A 97 -0.44 -4.80 10.03
CA ALA A 97 0.32 -4.34 11.18
C ALA A 97 -0.21 -4.93 12.50
N GLY A 98 0.68 -5.10 13.48
CA GLY A 98 0.33 -5.57 14.82
C GLY A 98 0.39 -7.07 15.04
N HIS A 99 0.88 -7.84 14.07
CA HIS A 99 0.98 -9.31 14.14
C HIS A 99 2.39 -9.79 14.51
N ASP A 100 2.48 -11.03 14.97
CA ASP A 100 3.72 -11.70 15.38
C ASP A 100 4.75 -11.80 14.25
N GLU A 101 4.27 -11.98 13.03
CA GLU A 101 5.10 -12.12 11.83
C GLU A 101 5.73 -10.78 11.40
N GLY A 102 5.21 -9.66 11.92
CA GLY A 102 5.80 -8.33 11.73
C GLY A 102 6.99 -8.09 12.68
N LYS A 103 8.05 -7.45 12.19
CA LYS A 103 9.26 -7.14 12.98
C LYS A 103 9.13 -5.86 13.83
N GLY A 104 7.91 -5.44 14.17
CA GLY A 104 7.67 -4.24 14.99
C GLY A 104 8.03 -4.47 16.46
N LYS A 105 8.43 -3.40 17.15
CA LYS A 105 8.74 -3.44 18.59
C LYS A 105 7.48 -3.64 19.41
N LEU A 106 7.42 -4.68 20.22
CA LEU A 106 6.34 -4.91 21.18
C LEU A 106 6.47 -3.93 22.37
N ILE A 107 5.39 -3.20 22.63
CA ILE A 107 5.28 -2.24 23.72
C ILE A 107 4.12 -2.66 24.63
N LYS A 108 4.38 -2.71 25.94
CA LYS A 108 3.33 -2.94 26.96
C LYS A 108 3.04 -1.63 27.68
N THR A 109 1.78 -1.22 27.70
CA THR A 109 1.33 0.01 28.40
C THR A 109 -0.05 -0.25 28.99
N ASN A 110 -0.23 0.03 30.28
CA ASN A 110 -1.50 -0.14 31.00
C ASN A 110 -2.13 -1.52 30.81
N GLY A 111 -1.32 -2.59 30.90
CA GLY A 111 -1.78 -3.98 30.71
C GLY A 111 -2.08 -4.40 29.27
N GLN A 112 -2.03 -3.49 28.32
CA GLN A 112 -2.27 -3.77 26.91
C GLN A 112 -0.96 -3.89 26.11
N LYS A 113 -0.99 -4.71 25.05
CA LYS A 113 0.13 -4.92 24.13
C LYS A 113 -0.09 -4.14 22.84
N TYR A 114 0.96 -3.49 22.35
CA TYR A 114 1.00 -2.73 21.12
C TYR A 114 2.24 -3.10 20.32
N ILE A 115 2.16 -2.95 19.00
CA ILE A 115 3.32 -3.03 18.10
C ILE A 115 3.55 -1.64 17.52
N GLU A 116 4.81 -1.22 17.49
CA GLU A 116 5.20 0.01 16.80
C GLU A 116 5.16 -0.22 15.29
N PHE A 117 4.42 0.65 14.60
CA PHE A 117 4.25 0.63 13.15
C PHE A 117 4.56 2.01 12.58
N TYR A 118 5.35 2.07 11.50
CA TYR A 118 5.80 3.32 10.91
C TYR A 118 5.73 3.29 9.38
N GLY A 119 5.55 4.46 8.77
CA GLY A 119 5.56 4.62 7.31
C GLY A 119 6.94 4.41 6.72
N SER A 120 7.01 3.90 5.49
CA SER A 120 8.27 3.66 4.77
C SER A 120 9.11 4.92 4.56
N SER A 121 8.48 6.09 4.51
CA SER A 121 9.13 7.39 4.36
C SER A 121 9.22 8.18 5.68
N SER A 122 9.07 7.52 6.84
CA SER A 122 9.22 8.14 8.16
C SER A 122 10.69 8.29 8.56
N ASP A 123 10.96 9.18 9.52
CA ASP A 123 12.31 9.32 10.11
C ASP A 123 12.85 8.01 10.66
N VAL A 124 11.99 7.20 11.27
CA VAL A 124 12.38 5.88 11.81
C VAL A 124 12.83 4.95 10.69
N ALA A 125 12.07 4.90 9.58
CA ALA A 125 12.43 4.08 8.43
C ALA A 125 13.73 4.58 7.76
N ASN A 126 13.86 5.89 7.57
CA ASN A 126 15.05 6.49 6.98
C ASN A 126 16.30 6.23 7.81
N LYS A 127 16.24 6.41 9.13
CA LYS A 127 17.38 6.12 10.03
C LYS A 127 17.74 4.63 10.01
N LYS A 128 16.77 3.74 9.95
CA LYS A 128 16.98 2.29 10.03
C LYS A 128 17.52 1.68 8.74
N HIS A 129 17.12 2.21 7.59
CA HIS A 129 17.38 1.57 6.28
C HIS A 129 18.25 2.40 5.33
N TYR A 130 18.33 3.72 5.54
CA TYR A 130 18.97 4.65 4.59
C TYR A 130 19.97 5.62 5.23
N GLY A 131 20.31 5.41 6.50
CA GLY A 131 21.30 6.24 7.20
C GLY A 131 20.77 7.59 7.70
N GLY A 132 19.48 7.86 7.56
CA GLY A 132 18.82 9.09 7.99
C GLY A 132 18.12 9.84 6.87
N LEU A 133 17.42 10.92 7.24
CA LEU A 133 16.76 11.82 6.30
C LEU A 133 17.75 12.96 5.98
N SER A 134 17.86 13.33 4.70
CA SER A 134 18.66 14.49 4.29
C SER A 134 18.02 15.79 4.78
N ASP A 135 18.86 16.79 5.14
CA ASP A 135 18.40 18.06 5.75
C ASP A 135 17.40 18.86 4.92
N TYR A 136 17.41 18.66 3.59
CA TYR A 136 16.47 19.32 2.67
C TYR A 136 15.15 18.58 2.48
N ARG A 137 14.92 17.42 3.14
CA ARG A 137 13.71 16.60 3.00
C ARG A 137 12.88 16.62 4.28
N SER A 138 11.55 16.65 4.12
CA SER A 138 10.62 16.45 5.21
C SER A 138 10.29 14.96 5.38
N SER A 139 10.04 14.54 6.62
CA SER A 139 9.50 13.21 6.89
C SER A 139 8.06 13.10 6.37
N GLU A 140 7.82 12.12 5.52
CA GLU A 140 6.50 11.87 4.91
C GLU A 140 5.80 10.65 5.50
N GLY A 141 6.19 10.23 6.70
CA GLY A 141 5.58 9.12 7.41
C GLY A 141 5.59 9.34 8.91
N ARG A 142 4.57 8.83 9.59
CA ARG A 142 4.46 8.86 11.05
C ARG A 142 4.67 7.48 11.65
N THR A 143 5.05 7.45 12.91
CA THR A 143 5.09 6.26 13.75
C THR A 143 3.85 6.22 14.62
N VAL A 144 3.18 5.08 14.66
CA VAL A 144 1.98 4.86 15.47
C VAL A 144 2.08 3.56 16.26
N ARG A 145 1.32 3.46 17.34
CA ARG A 145 1.15 2.22 18.10
C ARG A 145 -0.15 1.56 17.66
N VAL A 146 -0.07 0.34 17.11
CA VAL A 146 -1.22 -0.47 16.75
C VAL A 146 -1.42 -1.56 17.79
N LYS A 147 -2.67 -1.92 18.08
CA LYS A 147 -2.96 -3.01 19.01
C LYS A 147 -2.30 -4.29 18.52
N TYR A 148 -1.71 -5.05 19.43
CA TYR A 148 -1.21 -6.38 19.13
C TYR A 148 -2.36 -7.32 18.81
N ARG A 149 -2.23 -8.08 17.71
CA ARG A 149 -3.28 -8.93 17.13
C ARG A 149 -2.95 -10.42 17.13
N GLY A 150 -1.79 -10.83 17.67
CA GLY A 150 -1.32 -12.21 17.60
C GLY A 150 -0.90 -12.63 16.18
N LYS A 151 -1.19 -13.86 15.80
CA LYS A 151 -0.82 -14.40 14.49
C LYS A 151 -1.64 -13.80 13.35
N ILE A 152 -1.00 -13.58 12.19
CA ILE A 152 -1.60 -12.96 11.01
C ILE A 152 -2.67 -13.79 10.34
N LYS A 153 -2.71 -15.09 10.58
CA LYS A 153 -3.56 -16.09 9.89
C LYS A 153 -5.04 -15.65 9.82
N ASP A 154 -5.62 -15.23 10.95
CA ASP A 154 -7.04 -14.86 11.02
C ASP A 154 -7.33 -13.59 10.24
N THR A 155 -6.41 -12.63 10.24
CA THR A 155 -6.50 -11.41 9.42
C THR A 155 -6.47 -11.74 7.93
N ILE A 156 -5.58 -12.63 7.49
CA ILE A 156 -5.54 -13.08 6.09
C ILE A 156 -6.83 -13.80 5.70
N PHE A 157 -7.34 -14.70 6.54
CA PHE A 157 -8.60 -15.39 6.25
C PHE A 157 -9.78 -14.42 6.16
N ASN A 158 -9.83 -13.41 7.02
CA ASN A 158 -10.87 -12.38 6.97
C ASN A 158 -10.79 -11.57 5.66
N ILE A 159 -9.59 -11.16 5.25
CA ILE A 159 -9.39 -10.43 3.98
C ILE A 159 -9.84 -11.29 2.79
N LEU A 160 -9.32 -12.52 2.70
CA LEU A 160 -9.67 -13.43 1.61
C LEU A 160 -11.16 -13.80 1.62
N GLY A 161 -11.76 -13.98 2.80
CA GLY A 161 -13.19 -14.22 2.96
C GLY A 161 -14.02 -13.05 2.41
N GLY A 162 -13.65 -11.81 2.73
CA GLY A 162 -14.31 -10.62 2.22
C GLY A 162 -14.22 -10.50 0.70
N VAL A 163 -13.04 -10.75 0.12
CA VAL A 163 -12.85 -10.72 -1.35
C VAL A 163 -13.71 -11.80 -2.02
N ARG A 164 -13.72 -13.06 -1.51
CA ARG A 164 -14.55 -14.14 -2.04
C ARG A 164 -16.04 -13.80 -1.99
N SER A 165 -16.50 -13.23 -0.86
CA SER A 165 -17.90 -12.81 -0.74
C SER A 165 -18.23 -11.72 -1.76
N SER A 166 -17.34 -10.79 -2.02
CA SER A 166 -17.54 -9.76 -3.04
C SER A 166 -17.71 -10.38 -4.42
N CYS A 167 -16.86 -11.35 -4.81
CA CYS A 167 -17.00 -12.09 -6.07
C CYS A 167 -18.39 -12.74 -6.20
N THR A 168 -18.87 -13.37 -5.12
CA THR A 168 -20.22 -13.97 -5.09
C THR A 168 -21.31 -12.94 -5.35
N TYR A 169 -21.26 -11.79 -4.68
CA TYR A 169 -22.29 -10.75 -4.83
C TYR A 169 -22.32 -10.09 -6.22
N VAL A 170 -21.18 -9.96 -6.87
CA VAL A 170 -21.09 -9.34 -8.20
C VAL A 170 -21.12 -10.37 -9.35
N GLY A 171 -21.24 -11.67 -9.03
CA GLY A 171 -21.25 -12.74 -10.03
C GLY A 171 -19.93 -12.94 -10.75
N ALA A 172 -18.81 -12.55 -10.14
CA ALA A 172 -17.48 -12.81 -10.69
C ALA A 172 -17.06 -14.28 -10.45
N PRO A 173 -16.35 -14.91 -11.40
CA PRO A 173 -15.87 -16.29 -11.26
C PRO A 173 -14.82 -16.46 -10.17
#